data_ba02689e9b66b802658990fc5851bad8
#
_entry.id   ba02689e9b66b802658990fc5851bad8
#
_cell.length_a   1.000
_cell.length_b   1.000
_cell.length_c   1.000
_cell.angle_alpha   90.00
_cell.angle_beta   90.00
_cell.angle_gamma   90.00
#
_symmetry.space_group_name_H-M   'P 1'
#
loop_
_entity.id
_entity.type
_entity.pdbx_description
1 polymer ?
#
loop_
_entity_poly.entity_id
_entity_poly.type
_entity_poly.pdbx_seq_one_letter_code
_entity_poly.pdbx_strand_id
1 'polypeptide(L)'
;MHDLCLINLIVGRGDGEAFLDFLGDQGIKTAHSLPCRGTAGKKLLDLLGLEESEKTLLWAMTSRARAGRLLARLVREMGLDMPGAGIAFTTPVGSVAGAASRRDRTSSWER
;
A
#
# COMPACT_ATOMS: atom_id res chain seq x y z
N MET A 1 18.32 2.02 -2.94
CA MET A 1 17.43 2.10 -4.10
C MET A 1 16.91 0.76 -4.57
N HIS A 2 17.79 -0.20 -4.72
CA HIS A 2 17.39 -1.49 -5.23
C HIS A 2 16.48 -2.27 -4.31
N ASP A 3 16.37 -1.86 -3.08
CA ASP A 3 15.55 -2.58 -2.10
C ASP A 3 14.18 -1.98 -1.90
N LEU A 4 13.73 -1.18 -2.84
CA LEU A 4 12.42 -0.57 -2.72
C LEU A 4 11.31 -1.55 -3.03
N CYS A 5 10.25 -1.42 -2.28
CA CYS A 5 9.08 -2.27 -2.37
C CYS A 5 7.84 -1.38 -2.28
N LEU A 6 6.85 -1.70 -3.07
CA LEU A 6 5.56 -1.03 -2.99
C LEU A 6 4.63 -1.90 -2.18
N ILE A 7 4.06 -1.33 -1.13
CA ILE A 7 3.02 -1.99 -0.36
C ILE A 7 1.68 -1.59 -0.96
N ASN A 8 0.88 -2.59 -1.28
CA ASN A 8 -0.46 -2.39 -1.82
C ASN A 8 -1.46 -2.88 -0.79
N LEU A 9 -2.39 -2.00 -0.42
CA LEU A 9 -3.46 -2.33 0.50
C LEU A 9 -4.78 -2.05 -0.17
N ILE A 10 -5.68 -3.02 -0.15
CA ILE A 10 -7.04 -2.82 -0.63
C ILE A 10 -7.97 -3.14 0.52
N VAL A 11 -8.65 -2.11 1.01
CA VAL A 11 -9.47 -2.20 2.21
C VAL A 11 -10.82 -1.55 1.95
N GLY A 12 -11.76 -1.77 2.85
CA GLY A 12 -13.05 -1.11 2.76
C GLY A 12 -12.90 0.39 2.80
N ARG A 13 -13.76 1.09 2.09
CA ARG A 13 -13.68 2.54 1.97
C ARG A 13 -13.65 3.25 3.32
N GLY A 14 -14.43 2.76 4.27
CA GLY A 14 -14.49 3.37 5.59
C GLY A 14 -13.25 3.14 6.44
N ASP A 15 -12.40 2.20 6.03
CA ASP A 15 -11.22 1.84 6.80
C ASP A 15 -9.94 2.51 6.33
N GLY A 16 -10.01 3.20 5.19
CA GLY A 16 -8.81 3.75 4.56
C GLY A 16 -8.01 4.67 5.46
N GLU A 17 -8.72 5.53 6.19
CA GLU A 17 -8.04 6.50 7.04
C GLU A 17 -7.29 5.85 8.20
N ALA A 18 -7.88 4.81 8.78
CA ALA A 18 -7.21 4.10 9.87
C ALA A 18 -5.91 3.44 9.38
N PHE A 19 -5.94 2.88 8.17
CA PHE A 19 -4.73 2.29 7.61
C PHE A 19 -3.69 3.35 7.24
N LEU A 20 -4.13 4.49 6.74
CA LEU A 20 -3.21 5.60 6.47
C LEU A 20 -2.53 6.08 7.75
N ASP A 21 -3.31 6.20 8.82
CA ASP A 21 -2.75 6.60 10.11
C ASP A 21 -1.73 5.59 10.62
N PHE A 22 -2.06 4.31 10.47
CA PHE A 22 -1.14 3.26 10.86
C PHE A 22 0.18 3.37 10.09
N LEU A 23 0.11 3.53 8.78
CA LEU A 23 1.31 3.66 7.97
C LEU A 23 2.11 4.89 8.34
N GLY A 24 1.43 6.00 8.60
CA GLY A 24 2.09 7.22 9.06
C GLY A 24 2.82 7.02 10.37
N ASP A 25 2.20 6.31 11.30
CA ASP A 25 2.84 6.00 12.59
C ASP A 25 4.07 5.13 12.42
N GLN A 26 4.13 4.35 11.35
CA GLN A 26 5.30 3.55 11.03
C GLN A 26 6.37 4.33 10.26
N GLY A 27 6.14 5.61 10.04
CA GLY A 27 7.11 6.44 9.34
C GLY A 27 7.06 6.37 7.83
N ILE A 28 5.96 5.87 7.28
CA ILE A 28 5.79 5.80 5.83
C ILE A 28 5.27 7.15 5.34
N LYS A 29 6.09 7.84 4.56
CA LYS A 29 5.78 9.21 4.14
C LYS A 29 5.10 9.33 2.80
N THR A 30 5.10 8.26 2.01
CA THR A 30 4.59 8.31 0.64
C THR A 30 3.30 7.53 0.47
N ALA A 31 2.53 7.38 1.54
CA ALA A 31 1.25 6.68 1.46
C ALA A 31 0.22 7.53 0.73
N HIS A 32 -0.51 6.91 -0.17
CA HIS A 32 -1.57 7.56 -0.92
C HIS A 32 -2.83 6.72 -0.86
N SER A 33 -3.96 7.37 -0.98
CA SER A 33 -5.24 6.71 -0.94
C SER A 33 -6.01 7.02 -2.22
N LEU A 34 -6.48 5.98 -2.88
CA LEU A 34 -7.23 6.12 -4.12
C LEU A 34 -8.48 5.24 -4.06
N PRO A 35 -9.64 5.76 -4.45
CA PRO A 35 -10.82 4.90 -4.52
C PRO A 35 -10.69 3.91 -5.67
N CYS A 36 -11.09 2.67 -5.43
CA CYS A 36 -11.13 1.65 -6.47
C CYS A 36 -12.49 1.73 -7.16
N ARG A 37 -12.55 2.48 -8.23
CA ARG A 37 -13.78 2.70 -8.97
C ARG A 37 -13.57 2.46 -10.46
N GLY A 38 -14.67 2.35 -11.16
CA GLY A 38 -14.64 2.20 -12.60
C GLY A 38 -14.22 0.82 -13.03
N THR A 39 -14.05 0.68 -14.34
CA THR A 39 -13.78 -0.63 -14.93
C THR A 39 -12.48 -1.24 -14.46
N ALA A 40 -11.45 -0.41 -14.36
CA ALA A 40 -10.13 -0.90 -13.94
C ALA A 40 -10.14 -1.38 -12.50
N GLY A 41 -10.80 -0.61 -11.63
CA GLY A 41 -10.91 -1.00 -10.23
C GLY A 41 -11.70 -2.29 -10.05
N LYS A 42 -12.78 -2.43 -10.80
CA LYS A 42 -13.59 -3.63 -10.75
C LYS A 42 -12.79 -4.86 -11.17
N LYS A 43 -12.01 -4.73 -12.23
CA LYS A 43 -11.18 -5.84 -12.70
C LYS A 43 -10.14 -6.24 -11.66
N LEU A 44 -9.55 -5.25 -11.00
CA LEU A 44 -8.57 -5.54 -9.96
C LEU A 44 -9.21 -6.30 -8.81
N LEU A 45 -10.38 -5.87 -8.36
CA LEU A 45 -11.09 -6.55 -7.29
C LEU A 45 -11.44 -7.98 -7.67
N ASP A 46 -11.89 -8.18 -8.91
CA ASP A 46 -12.22 -9.52 -9.40
C ASP A 46 -10.99 -10.43 -9.40
N LEU A 47 -9.85 -9.90 -9.85
CA LEU A 47 -8.61 -10.67 -9.88
C LEU A 47 -8.18 -11.10 -8.49
N LEU A 48 -8.42 -10.26 -7.51
CA LEU A 48 -8.03 -10.54 -6.13
C LEU A 48 -9.10 -11.29 -5.36
N GLY A 49 -10.22 -11.62 -5.99
CA GLY A 49 -11.30 -12.34 -5.33
C GLY A 49 -12.06 -11.52 -4.30
N LEU A 50 -12.04 -10.22 -4.44
CA LEU A 50 -12.73 -9.33 -3.51
C LEU A 50 -14.10 -8.93 -4.04
N GLU A 51 -15.00 -8.61 -3.12
CA GLU A 51 -16.32 -8.17 -3.49
C GLU A 51 -16.31 -6.84 -4.21
N GLU A 52 -17.33 -6.61 -5.03
CA GLU A 52 -17.49 -5.36 -5.76
C GLU A 52 -18.05 -4.24 -4.89
N SER A 53 -17.68 -4.20 -3.64
CA SER A 53 -18.06 -3.08 -2.79
C SER A 53 -17.02 -1.96 -2.96
N GLU A 54 -17.35 -0.78 -2.46
CA GLU A 54 -16.41 0.32 -2.53
C GLU A 54 -15.18 0.02 -1.70
N LYS A 55 -14.04 0.06 -2.34
CA LYS A 55 -12.76 -0.20 -1.70
C LYS A 55 -11.84 0.99 -1.87
N THR A 56 -10.87 1.07 -1.01
CA THR A 56 -9.82 2.07 -1.10
C THR A 56 -8.50 1.34 -1.31
N LEU A 57 -7.74 1.80 -2.29
CA LEU A 57 -6.42 1.30 -2.56
C LEU A 57 -5.41 2.26 -1.96
N LEU A 58 -4.53 1.75 -1.11
CA LEU A 58 -3.47 2.54 -0.53
C LEU A 58 -2.12 2.04 -1.04
N TRP A 59 -1.28 2.96 -1.42
CA TRP A 59 0.07 2.66 -1.86
C TRP A 59 1.07 3.29 -0.91
N ALA A 60 2.10 2.54 -0.57
CA ALA A 60 3.19 3.06 0.25
C ALA A 60 4.48 2.42 -0.21
N MET A 61 5.52 3.23 -0.31
CA MET A 61 6.82 2.73 -0.74
C MET A 61 7.76 2.70 0.44
N THR A 62 8.46 1.59 0.61
CA THR A 62 9.41 1.43 1.69
C THR A 62 10.49 0.42 1.29
N SER A 63 11.43 0.17 2.17
CA SER A 63 12.45 -0.84 1.90
C SER A 63 11.83 -2.23 1.98
N ARG A 64 12.46 -3.16 1.27
CA ARG A 64 12.00 -4.54 1.29
C ARG A 64 12.02 -5.13 2.70
N ALA A 65 13.02 -4.80 3.47
CA ALA A 65 13.12 -5.29 4.85
C ALA A 65 11.97 -4.79 5.71
N ARG A 66 11.60 -3.52 5.57
CA ARG A 66 10.51 -2.97 6.33
C ARG A 66 9.16 -3.48 5.86
N ALA A 67 9.02 -3.72 4.55
CA ALA A 67 7.76 -4.16 3.98
C ALA A 67 7.27 -5.46 4.60
N GLY A 68 8.15 -6.43 4.76
CA GLY A 68 7.78 -7.70 5.38
C GLY A 68 7.30 -7.54 6.80
N ARG A 69 7.99 -6.72 7.57
CA ARG A 69 7.59 -6.46 8.95
C ARG A 69 6.27 -5.71 9.03
N LEU A 70 6.07 -4.78 8.11
CA LEU A 70 4.82 -4.02 8.07
C LEU A 70 3.64 -4.90 7.72
N LEU A 71 3.80 -5.83 6.78
CA LEU A 71 2.73 -6.76 6.46
C LEU A 71 2.33 -7.59 7.68
N ALA A 72 3.32 -8.08 8.41
CA ALA A 72 3.04 -8.88 9.60
C ALA A 72 2.29 -8.05 10.65
N ARG A 73 2.66 -6.79 10.81
CA ARG A 73 1.99 -5.92 11.76
C ARG A 73 0.59 -5.55 11.31
N LEU A 74 0.40 -5.37 10.00
CA LEU A 74 -0.93 -5.09 9.46
C LEU A 74 -1.89 -6.25 9.77
N VAL A 75 -1.42 -7.47 9.62
CA VAL A 75 -2.24 -8.63 9.97
C VAL A 75 -2.56 -8.63 11.46
N ARG A 76 -1.54 -8.46 12.28
CA ARG A 76 -1.67 -8.59 13.73
C ARG A 76 -2.42 -7.43 14.37
N GLU A 77 -2.11 -6.20 13.95
CA GLU A 77 -2.63 -5.02 14.62
C GLU A 77 -3.84 -4.41 13.94
N MET A 78 -3.99 -4.62 12.64
CA MET A 78 -5.10 -4.05 11.89
C MET A 78 -6.12 -5.11 11.46
N GLY A 79 -5.89 -6.35 11.84
CA GLY A 79 -6.86 -7.41 11.62
C GLY A 79 -7.06 -7.84 10.17
N LEU A 80 -6.03 -7.77 9.35
CA LEU A 80 -6.18 -8.14 7.94
C LEU A 80 -6.45 -9.61 7.72
N ASP A 81 -6.25 -10.45 8.73
CA ASP A 81 -6.58 -11.87 8.64
C ASP A 81 -8.05 -12.15 8.86
N MET A 82 -8.83 -11.14 9.23
CA MET A 82 -10.27 -11.31 9.41
C MET A 82 -10.98 -11.30 8.06
N PRO A 83 -12.00 -12.14 7.88
CA PRO A 83 -12.75 -12.16 6.63
C PRO A 83 -13.31 -10.77 6.28
N GLY A 84 -13.14 -10.37 5.05
CA GLY A 84 -13.67 -9.09 4.59
C GLY A 84 -12.87 -7.87 4.98
N ALA A 85 -11.76 -8.04 5.71
CA ALA A 85 -10.96 -6.91 6.15
C ALA A 85 -10.18 -6.26 5.00
N GLY A 86 -9.81 -7.04 3.99
CA GLY A 86 -9.05 -6.52 2.88
C GLY A 86 -7.85 -7.41 2.56
N ILE A 87 -6.96 -6.87 1.75
CA ILE A 87 -5.79 -7.62 1.34
C ILE A 87 -4.59 -6.69 1.28
N ALA A 88 -3.42 -7.23 1.60
CA ALA A 88 -2.15 -6.50 1.50
C ALA A 88 -1.16 -7.36 0.76
N PHE A 89 -0.40 -6.75 -0.13
CA PHE A 89 0.66 -7.45 -0.84
C PHE A 89 1.74 -6.47 -1.24
N THR A 90 2.92 -6.99 -1.55
CA THR A 90 4.04 -6.16 -1.96
C THR A 90 4.42 -6.45 -3.40
N THR A 91 4.92 -5.43 -4.07
CA THR A 91 5.53 -5.60 -5.38
C THR A 91 6.91 -4.97 -5.35
N PRO A 92 7.94 -5.65 -5.88
CA PRO A 92 9.25 -5.04 -5.93
C PRO A 92 9.28 -3.91 -6.95
N VAL A 93 10.08 -2.89 -6.65
CA VAL A 93 10.27 -1.78 -7.57
C VAL A 93 11.57 -2.01 -8.33
N GLY A 94 11.46 -2.28 -9.64
CA GLY A 94 12.63 -2.60 -10.45
C GLY A 94 13.43 -1.39 -10.84
N SER A 95 12.76 -0.30 -11.16
CA SER A 95 13.45 0.92 -11.52
C SER A 95 12.55 2.11 -11.26
N VAL A 96 13.17 3.26 -11.05
CA VAL A 96 12.48 4.53 -10.86
C VAL A 96 13.08 5.53 -11.81
N ALA A 97 12.24 6.23 -12.55
CA ALA A 97 12.68 7.21 -13.52
C ALA A 97 12.01 8.55 -13.26
N GLY A 98 12.68 9.61 -13.65
CA GLY A 98 12.17 10.96 -13.48
C GLY A 98 13.11 11.81 -12.65
N ALA A 99 12.81 13.09 -12.56
CA ALA A 99 13.66 14.01 -11.81
C ALA A 99 13.76 13.64 -10.34
N ALA A 100 12.65 13.25 -9.76
CA ALA A 100 12.61 12.86 -8.35
C ALA A 100 13.48 11.67 -8.06
N SER A 101 13.53 10.70 -8.98
CA SER A 101 14.31 9.50 -8.74
C SER A 101 15.79 9.78 -8.74
N ARG A 102 16.23 10.85 -9.40
CA ARG A 102 17.66 11.19 -9.43
C ARG A 102 18.07 12.09 -8.30
N ARG A 103 17.30 13.13 -8.11
CA ARG A 103 17.66 14.13 -7.13
C ARG A 103 17.16 13.83 -5.76
N ASP A 104 15.95 13.43 -5.75
CA ASP A 104 15.26 13.30 -4.50
C ASP A 104 15.31 11.94 -3.91
N ARG A 105 16.20 11.12 -4.36
CA ARG A 105 16.34 9.89 -3.62
C ARG A 105 16.84 10.15 -2.22
N THR A 106 17.31 11.34 -2.00
CA THR A 106 17.61 11.78 -0.64
C THR A 106 16.46 12.58 -0.06
N SER A 107 15.35 12.67 -0.75
CA SER A 107 14.23 13.49 -0.30
C SER A 107 13.17 12.66 0.40
N SER A 108 11.93 13.05 0.25
CA SER A 108 10.86 12.57 1.11
C SER A 108 10.66 11.07 1.10
N TRP A 109 10.84 10.41 -0.02
CA TRP A 109 10.49 9.00 -0.06
C TRP A 109 11.69 8.07 0.10
N GLU A 110 12.88 8.61 0.05
CA GLU A 110 14.09 7.80 0.19
C GLU A 110 14.79 7.95 1.52
N ARG A 111 14.52 9.00 2.20
CA ARG A 111 15.20 9.24 3.49
C ARG A 111 14.56 8.49 4.63
#